data_274fcc994fe421d2465dd0ff5cdd185b
#
_entry.id   274fcc994fe421d2465dd0ff5cdd185b
#
_cell.length_a   1.000
_cell.length_b   1.000
_cell.length_c   1.000
_cell.angle_alpha   90.00
_cell.angle_beta   90.00
_cell.angle_gamma   90.00
#
_symmetry.space_group_name_H-M   'P 1'
#
loop_
_entity.id
_entity.type
_entity.pdbx_description
1 polymer ?
#
loop_
_entity_poly.entity_id
_entity_poly.type
_entity_poly.pdbx_seq_one_letter_code
_entity_poly.pdbx_strand_id
1 'polypeptide(L)'
;EIYTLSLHDALPIYQPFDSYRRFIQMFSDVAMEIPKIYFENELDRIKEEKNVKLDTELTAEDLKILVEKFKKIFKEETGKEFPQDPIEQLIIAIKAVFKSWMNPRAIVYRKLNGIDDSLGTAVNVQAMVFGNMGNTSGTGVAFSRNPSTGENKLFGEFLMNAQGEDVVAGVRTPEHIDHLKQVMPEVYDEFGW
;
A
#
# COMPACT_ATOMS: atom_id res chain seq x y z
N GLU A 1 7.23 -15.45 11.65
CA GLU A 1 8.02 -14.26 12.02
C GLU A 1 7.34 -13.06 11.40
N ILE A 2 6.76 -12.23 12.27
CA ILE A 2 6.22 -10.95 11.86
C ILE A 2 7.43 -10.06 11.66
N TYR A 3 7.76 -9.75 10.42
CA TYR A 3 8.83 -8.80 10.13
C TYR A 3 8.40 -7.41 10.63
N THR A 4 8.72 -7.11 11.87
CA THR A 4 9.13 -5.76 12.19
C THR A 4 10.28 -5.49 11.26
N LEU A 5 10.16 -4.53 10.34
CA LEU A 5 11.29 -4.07 9.55
C LEU A 5 12.41 -3.74 10.53
N SER A 6 13.31 -4.69 10.72
CA SER A 6 14.56 -4.44 11.42
C SER A 6 15.30 -3.46 10.51
N LEU A 7 15.36 -2.21 10.93
CA LEU A 7 16.02 -1.10 10.24
C LEU A 7 17.53 -1.36 10.02
N HIS A 8 18.04 -2.55 10.35
CA HIS A 8 19.47 -2.81 10.43
C HIS A 8 20.06 -3.67 9.31
N ASP A 9 19.27 -4.33 8.46
CA ASP A 9 19.83 -5.19 7.44
C ASP A 9 19.59 -4.65 6.02
N ALA A 10 20.63 -4.00 5.50
CA ALA A 10 21.05 -3.92 4.09
C ALA A 10 20.09 -3.36 3.02
N LEU A 11 18.97 -2.73 3.38
CA LEU A 11 18.17 -1.96 2.42
C LEU A 11 18.68 -0.51 2.36
N PRO A 12 18.59 0.18 1.20
CA PRO A 12 18.85 1.62 1.16
C PRO A 12 18.02 2.30 2.26
N ILE A 13 18.65 3.15 3.06
CA ILE A 13 18.03 3.81 4.23
C ILE A 13 16.71 4.54 3.89
N TYR A 14 16.56 4.93 2.64
CA TYR A 14 15.34 5.55 2.10
C TYR A 14 14.10 4.65 2.25
N GLN A 15 14.20 3.39 1.82
CA GLN A 15 13.04 2.50 1.65
C GLN A 15 12.32 2.13 2.96
N PRO A 16 12.99 1.84 4.09
CA PRO A 16 12.30 1.57 5.34
C PRO A 16 11.44 2.75 5.80
N PHE A 17 11.91 3.98 5.65
CA PHE A 17 11.14 5.16 6.05
C PHE A 17 9.97 5.45 5.11
N ASP A 18 10.14 5.25 3.80
CA ASP A 18 9.03 5.37 2.84
C ASP A 18 7.94 4.32 3.12
N SER A 19 8.30 3.08 3.30
CA SER A 19 7.35 2.01 3.65
C SER A 19 6.66 2.27 4.99
N TYR A 20 7.40 2.76 5.98
CA TYR A 20 6.84 3.03 7.30
C TYR A 20 5.90 4.24 7.30
N ARG A 21 6.24 5.33 6.62
CA ARG A 21 5.31 6.47 6.50
C ARG A 21 4.01 6.09 5.79
N ARG A 22 4.10 5.28 4.71
CA ARG A 22 2.93 4.74 3.97
C ARG A 22 2.08 3.85 4.88
N PHE A 23 2.73 3.00 5.68
CA PHE A 23 2.03 2.16 6.65
C PHE A 23 1.28 3.00 7.68
N ILE A 24 1.91 4.02 8.29
CA ILE A 24 1.26 4.90 9.26
C ILE A 24 0.04 5.58 8.62
N GLN A 25 0.19 6.14 7.43
CA GLN A 25 -0.91 6.80 6.71
C GLN A 25 -2.07 5.85 6.44
N MET A 26 -1.78 4.68 5.83
CA MET A 26 -2.80 3.70 5.48
C MET A 26 -3.48 3.09 6.72
N PHE A 27 -2.71 2.77 7.76
CA PHE A 27 -3.24 2.27 9.02
C PHE A 27 -4.16 3.31 9.69
N SER A 28 -3.75 4.56 9.69
CA SER A 28 -4.52 5.66 10.27
C SER A 28 -5.82 5.91 9.52
N ASP A 29 -5.78 5.93 8.19
CA ASP A 29 -6.96 6.15 7.35
C ASP A 29 -7.92 4.94 7.41
N VAL A 30 -7.42 3.74 7.17
CA VAL A 30 -8.28 2.55 7.01
C VAL A 30 -8.70 1.95 8.34
N ALA A 31 -7.79 1.83 9.31
CA ALA A 31 -8.09 1.17 10.58
C ALA A 31 -8.62 2.11 11.65
N MET A 32 -8.22 3.39 11.62
CA MET A 32 -8.59 4.38 12.62
C MET A 32 -9.54 5.45 12.10
N GLU A 33 -9.87 5.44 10.80
CA GLU A 33 -10.81 6.38 10.15
C GLU A 33 -10.34 7.85 10.25
N ILE A 34 -9.01 8.09 10.32
CA ILE A 34 -8.41 9.42 10.30
C ILE A 34 -8.34 9.90 8.86
N PRO A 35 -8.86 11.11 8.52
CA PRO A 35 -8.87 11.58 7.14
C PRO A 35 -7.47 11.61 6.50
N LYS A 36 -7.31 10.93 5.38
CA LYS A 36 -6.06 10.82 4.60
C LYS A 36 -5.44 12.18 4.29
N ILE A 37 -6.27 13.19 4.06
CA ILE A 37 -5.84 14.55 3.70
C ILE A 37 -4.88 15.16 4.73
N TYR A 38 -4.95 14.83 6.00
CA TYR A 38 -4.04 15.36 7.02
C TYR A 38 -2.60 14.92 6.76
N PHE A 39 -2.42 13.69 6.33
CA PHE A 39 -1.12 13.11 5.98
C PHE A 39 -0.61 13.64 4.64
N GLU A 40 -1.50 13.74 3.65
CA GLU A 40 -1.18 14.28 2.32
C GLU A 40 -0.70 15.73 2.40
N ASN A 41 -1.37 16.57 3.18
CA ASN A 41 -0.96 17.96 3.38
C ASN A 41 0.46 18.08 3.99
N GLU A 42 0.82 17.21 4.95
CA GLU A 42 2.18 17.21 5.51
C GLU A 42 3.24 16.73 4.51
N LEU A 43 2.91 15.73 3.71
CA LEU A 43 3.78 15.25 2.63
C LEU A 43 4.02 16.35 1.59
N ASP A 44 2.96 17.02 1.16
CA ASP A 44 3.04 18.09 0.16
C ASP A 44 3.82 19.28 0.70
N ARG A 45 3.63 19.64 1.98
CA ARG A 45 4.40 20.69 2.63
C ARG A 45 5.91 20.40 2.64
N ILE A 46 6.33 19.17 2.94
CA ILE A 46 7.74 18.80 2.89
C ILE A 46 8.26 18.85 1.46
N LYS A 47 7.49 18.39 0.47
CA LYS A 47 7.87 18.50 -0.94
C LYS A 47 8.07 19.95 -1.37
N GLU A 48 7.19 20.85 -0.97
CA GLU A 48 7.32 22.30 -1.23
C GLU A 48 8.56 22.89 -0.55
N GLU A 49 8.79 22.59 0.74
CA GLU A 49 9.97 23.06 1.50
C GLU A 49 11.28 22.59 0.84
N LYS A 50 11.30 21.42 0.22
CA LYS A 50 12.46 20.82 -0.46
C LYS A 50 12.53 21.15 -1.95
N ASN A 51 11.51 21.82 -2.49
CA ASN A 51 11.38 22.13 -3.92
C ASN A 51 11.48 20.88 -4.82
N VAL A 52 10.82 19.79 -4.41
CA VAL A 52 10.69 18.53 -5.16
C VAL A 52 9.25 18.27 -5.54
N LYS A 53 9.03 17.46 -6.57
CA LYS A 53 7.68 17.12 -7.06
C LYS A 53 7.26 15.70 -6.72
N LEU A 54 8.19 14.77 -6.76
CA LEU A 54 7.92 13.35 -6.55
C LEU A 54 8.36 12.92 -5.14
N ASP A 55 7.63 11.99 -4.55
CA ASP A 55 7.98 11.38 -3.26
C ASP A 55 9.37 10.73 -3.30
N THR A 56 9.74 10.18 -4.46
CA THR A 56 11.02 9.51 -4.68
C THR A 56 12.23 10.46 -4.71
N GLU A 57 12.00 11.77 -4.74
CA GLU A 57 13.04 12.78 -4.67
C GLU A 57 13.37 13.23 -3.23
N LEU A 58 12.50 12.82 -2.26
CA LEU A 58 12.76 13.06 -0.84
C LEU A 58 13.92 12.19 -0.35
N THR A 59 14.69 12.72 0.57
CA THR A 59 15.79 11.97 1.20
C THR A 59 15.27 11.08 2.34
N ALA A 60 16.09 10.13 2.78
CA ALA A 60 15.79 9.31 3.95
C ALA A 60 15.57 10.16 5.22
N GLU A 61 16.30 11.24 5.38
CA GLU A 61 16.14 12.16 6.51
C GLU A 61 14.82 12.93 6.45
N ASP A 62 14.40 13.36 5.26
CA ASP A 62 13.11 14.00 5.05
C ASP A 62 11.95 13.04 5.40
N LEU A 63 12.07 11.79 4.99
CA LEU A 63 11.08 10.75 5.30
C LEU A 63 11.03 10.40 6.78
N LYS A 64 12.17 10.42 7.47
CA LYS A 64 12.22 10.23 8.93
C LYS A 64 11.48 11.35 9.66
N ILE A 65 11.69 12.59 9.24
CA ILE A 65 10.94 13.74 9.77
C ILE A 65 9.44 13.57 9.52
N LEU A 66 9.07 13.12 8.32
CA LEU A 66 7.67 12.90 7.93
C LEU A 66 7.02 11.79 8.77
N VAL A 67 7.72 10.71 9.07
CA VAL A 67 7.27 9.63 9.97
C VAL A 67 6.90 10.20 11.34
N GLU A 68 7.74 11.05 11.94
CA GLU A 68 7.45 11.65 13.24
C GLU A 68 6.24 12.61 13.18
N LYS A 69 6.08 13.35 12.09
CA LYS A 69 4.90 14.20 11.87
C LYS A 69 3.62 13.37 11.74
N PHE A 70 3.68 12.25 11.03
CA PHE A 70 2.53 11.34 10.87
C PHE A 70 2.12 10.71 12.21
N LYS A 71 3.08 10.30 13.04
CA LYS A 71 2.79 9.83 14.40
C LYS A 71 2.16 10.92 15.26
N LYS A 72 2.57 12.17 15.09
CA LYS A 72 1.98 13.31 15.80
C LYS A 72 0.53 13.52 15.38
N ILE A 73 0.22 13.50 14.07
CA ILE A 73 -1.16 13.57 13.57
C ILE A 73 -2.00 12.45 14.18
N PHE A 74 -1.51 11.21 14.16
CA PHE A 74 -2.19 10.08 14.77
C PHE A 74 -2.52 10.33 16.25
N LYS A 75 -1.55 10.86 17.01
CA LYS A 75 -1.74 11.18 18.43
C LYS A 75 -2.76 12.31 18.64
N GLU A 76 -2.74 13.34 17.82
CA GLU A 76 -3.67 14.47 17.89
C GLU A 76 -5.11 14.03 17.61
N GLU A 77 -5.31 13.14 16.63
CA GLU A 77 -6.63 12.66 16.24
C GLU A 77 -7.19 11.57 17.17
N THR A 78 -6.33 10.72 17.73
CA THR A 78 -6.78 9.57 18.55
C THR A 78 -6.61 9.78 20.05
N GLY A 79 -5.81 10.75 20.47
CA GLY A 79 -5.37 10.94 21.87
C GLY A 79 -4.37 9.88 22.35
N LYS A 80 -3.86 9.01 21.45
CA LYS A 80 -2.96 7.89 21.79
C LYS A 80 -1.71 7.93 20.93
N GLU A 81 -0.61 7.39 21.47
CA GLU A 81 0.59 7.16 20.66
C GLU A 81 0.32 6.13 19.56
N PHE A 82 1.00 6.28 18.41
CA PHE A 82 0.95 5.27 17.36
C PHE A 82 1.51 3.95 17.88
N PRO A 83 0.75 2.83 17.81
CA PRO A 83 1.19 1.56 18.38
C PRO A 83 2.49 1.09 17.72
N GLN A 84 3.46 0.70 18.54
CA GLN A 84 4.76 0.22 18.07
C GLN A 84 4.85 -1.32 18.12
N ASP A 85 3.96 -2.00 18.82
CA ASP A 85 3.89 -3.46 18.84
C ASP A 85 3.18 -3.97 17.56
N PRO A 86 3.85 -4.80 16.74
CA PRO A 86 3.26 -5.35 15.50
C PRO A 86 2.01 -6.19 15.76
N ILE A 87 1.94 -6.86 16.88
CA ILE A 87 0.76 -7.67 17.24
C ILE A 87 -0.42 -6.77 17.57
N GLU A 88 -0.18 -5.68 18.31
CA GLU A 88 -1.22 -4.68 18.57
C GLU A 88 -1.74 -4.06 17.25
N GLN A 89 -0.84 -3.68 16.34
CA GLN A 89 -1.18 -3.17 15.02
C GLN A 89 -2.03 -4.17 14.23
N LEU A 90 -1.62 -5.43 14.20
CA LEU A 90 -2.35 -6.52 13.54
C LEU A 90 -3.76 -6.70 14.12
N ILE A 91 -3.90 -6.74 15.43
CA ILE A 91 -5.19 -6.89 16.09
C ILE A 91 -6.13 -5.71 15.77
N ILE A 92 -5.60 -4.49 15.74
CA ILE A 92 -6.38 -3.30 15.35
C ILE A 92 -6.85 -3.42 13.90
N ALA A 93 -5.96 -3.80 12.98
CA ALA A 93 -6.29 -3.98 11.57
C ALA A 93 -7.36 -5.08 11.36
N ILE A 94 -7.24 -6.22 12.04
CA ILE A 94 -8.24 -7.30 12.01
C ILE A 94 -9.61 -6.78 12.48
N LYS A 95 -9.64 -6.04 13.58
CA LYS A 95 -10.89 -5.45 14.11
C LYS A 95 -11.52 -4.47 13.11
N ALA A 96 -10.69 -3.68 12.43
CA ALA A 96 -11.15 -2.75 11.40
C ALA A 96 -11.80 -3.47 10.21
N VAL A 97 -11.22 -4.59 9.76
CA VAL A 97 -11.82 -5.43 8.70
C VAL A 97 -13.18 -5.99 9.15
N PHE A 98 -13.30 -6.53 10.35
CA PHE A 98 -14.60 -7.00 10.85
C PHE A 98 -15.62 -5.85 10.98
N LYS A 99 -15.20 -4.68 11.46
CA LYS A 99 -16.06 -3.49 11.55
C LYS A 99 -16.55 -3.04 10.17
N SER A 100 -15.72 -3.16 9.12
CA SER A 100 -16.05 -2.72 7.77
C SER A 100 -17.27 -3.46 7.17
N TRP A 101 -17.62 -4.65 7.69
CA TRP A 101 -18.86 -5.35 7.33
C TRP A 101 -20.10 -4.49 7.53
N MET A 102 -20.08 -3.62 8.53
CA MET A 102 -21.18 -2.71 8.88
C MET A 102 -21.09 -1.33 8.21
N ASN A 103 -20.11 -1.11 7.35
CA ASN A 103 -20.01 0.15 6.61
C ASN A 103 -21.20 0.34 5.67
N PRO A 104 -21.73 1.58 5.51
CA PRO A 104 -22.90 1.85 4.68
C PRO A 104 -22.79 1.30 3.26
N ARG A 105 -21.62 1.40 2.63
CA ARG A 105 -21.38 0.84 1.30
C ARG A 105 -21.51 -0.68 1.27
N ALA A 106 -20.98 -1.37 2.26
CA ALA A 106 -21.07 -2.83 2.38
C ALA A 106 -22.52 -3.28 2.58
N ILE A 107 -23.28 -2.58 3.42
CA ILE A 107 -24.70 -2.84 3.65
C ILE A 107 -25.52 -2.68 2.36
N VAL A 108 -25.31 -1.57 1.64
CA VAL A 108 -26.01 -1.33 0.36
C VAL A 108 -25.64 -2.40 -0.67
N TYR A 109 -24.36 -2.74 -0.79
CA TYR A 109 -23.90 -3.79 -1.71
C TYR A 109 -24.56 -5.14 -1.42
N ARG A 110 -24.60 -5.55 -0.15
CA ARG A 110 -25.24 -6.82 0.25
C ARG A 110 -26.73 -6.83 -0.10
N LYS A 111 -27.44 -5.76 0.21
CA LYS A 111 -28.87 -5.65 -0.13
C LYS A 111 -29.14 -5.76 -1.63
N LEU A 112 -28.31 -5.12 -2.45
CA LEU A 112 -28.45 -5.16 -3.91
C LEU A 112 -28.13 -6.53 -4.50
N ASN A 113 -27.25 -7.30 -3.86
CA ASN A 113 -26.81 -8.61 -4.35
C ASN A 113 -27.45 -9.79 -3.61
N GLY A 114 -28.43 -9.55 -2.72
CA GLY A 114 -29.12 -10.62 -1.99
C GLY A 114 -28.22 -11.41 -1.03
N ILE A 115 -27.18 -10.77 -0.50
CA ILE A 115 -26.23 -11.37 0.46
C ILE A 115 -26.79 -11.20 1.87
N ASP A 116 -26.90 -12.28 2.61
CA ASP A 116 -27.42 -12.29 3.98
C ASP A 116 -26.44 -11.60 4.95
N ASP A 117 -26.97 -10.69 5.78
CA ASP A 117 -26.17 -9.95 6.77
C ASP A 117 -25.57 -10.87 7.85
N SER A 118 -26.13 -12.06 8.07
CA SER A 118 -25.65 -13.02 9.05
C SER A 118 -24.36 -13.74 8.67
N LEU A 119 -23.95 -13.69 7.38
CA LEU A 119 -22.75 -14.37 6.91
C LEU A 119 -21.45 -13.82 7.51
N GLY A 120 -21.38 -12.52 7.77
CA GLY A 120 -20.17 -11.88 8.24
C GLY A 120 -19.05 -11.82 7.18
N THR A 121 -17.86 -11.50 7.62
CA THR A 121 -16.65 -11.45 6.77
C THR A 121 -15.51 -12.23 7.40
N ALA A 122 -14.49 -12.55 6.61
CA ALA A 122 -13.27 -13.21 7.06
C ALA A 122 -12.04 -12.31 6.85
N VAL A 123 -10.96 -12.61 7.57
CA VAL A 123 -9.68 -11.92 7.44
C VAL A 123 -8.60 -12.93 7.12
N ASN A 124 -7.83 -12.66 6.07
CA ASN A 124 -6.60 -13.37 5.78
C ASN A 124 -5.40 -12.50 6.17
N VAL A 125 -4.48 -13.08 6.93
CA VAL A 125 -3.19 -12.46 7.24
C VAL A 125 -2.15 -13.05 6.31
N GLN A 126 -1.59 -12.22 5.44
CA GLN A 126 -0.64 -12.64 4.42
C GLN A 126 0.67 -11.89 4.56
N ALA A 127 1.79 -12.59 4.37
CA ALA A 127 3.10 -11.96 4.30
C ALA A 127 3.14 -10.97 3.13
N MET A 128 3.67 -9.77 3.39
CA MET A 128 3.80 -8.74 2.38
C MET A 128 5.12 -8.88 1.63
N VAL A 129 5.07 -8.73 0.32
CA VAL A 129 6.23 -8.64 -0.57
C VAL A 129 6.37 -7.20 -1.04
N PHE A 130 7.60 -6.69 -1.06
CA PHE A 130 7.87 -5.28 -1.38
C PHE A 130 8.36 -5.14 -2.81
N GLY A 131 7.59 -4.47 -3.65
CA GLY A 131 7.94 -4.17 -5.04
C GLY A 131 8.86 -2.95 -5.19
N ASN A 132 9.16 -2.22 -4.12
CA ASN A 132 9.97 -1.00 -4.10
C ASN A 132 11.37 -1.21 -3.51
N MET A 133 11.96 -2.39 -3.70
CA MET A 133 13.30 -2.75 -3.21
C MET A 133 14.43 -2.43 -4.19
N GLY A 134 14.18 -1.56 -5.17
CA GLY A 134 15.13 -1.18 -6.20
C GLY A 134 14.78 -1.76 -7.59
N ASN A 135 15.75 -1.69 -8.50
CA ASN A 135 15.52 -2.02 -9.91
C ASN A 135 15.34 -3.53 -10.21
N THR A 136 15.43 -4.38 -9.20
CA THR A 136 15.20 -5.83 -9.31
C THR A 136 13.84 -6.24 -8.72
N SER A 137 13.01 -5.28 -8.37
CA SER A 137 11.69 -5.50 -7.80
C SER A 137 10.65 -4.65 -8.51
N GLY A 138 9.41 -5.09 -8.46
CA GLY A 138 8.30 -4.38 -9.08
C GLY A 138 6.97 -4.87 -8.53
N THR A 139 5.92 -4.22 -8.98
CA THR A 139 4.55 -4.59 -8.68
C THR A 139 3.70 -4.44 -9.93
N GLY A 140 2.59 -5.13 -9.99
CA GLY A 140 1.70 -5.05 -11.14
C GLY A 140 0.34 -5.64 -10.88
N VAL A 141 -0.52 -5.50 -11.86
CA VAL A 141 -1.84 -6.15 -11.91
C VAL A 141 -1.89 -6.96 -13.19
N ALA A 142 -2.20 -8.24 -13.07
CA ALA A 142 -2.30 -9.14 -14.21
C ALA A 142 -3.63 -9.90 -14.21
N PHE A 143 -4.15 -10.11 -15.39
CA PHE A 143 -5.36 -10.88 -15.68
C PHE A 143 -5.02 -12.05 -16.59
N SER A 144 -5.59 -13.19 -16.32
CA SER A 144 -5.46 -14.39 -17.17
C SER A 144 -6.15 -14.25 -18.54
N ARG A 145 -6.99 -13.23 -18.69
CA ARG A 145 -7.66 -12.88 -19.95
C ARG A 145 -7.71 -11.38 -20.10
N ASN A 146 -7.71 -10.92 -21.33
CA ASN A 146 -7.98 -9.51 -21.61
C ASN A 146 -9.41 -9.17 -21.14
N PRO A 147 -9.59 -8.25 -20.17
CA PRO A 147 -10.90 -7.94 -19.59
C PRO A 147 -11.85 -7.24 -20.58
N SER A 148 -11.33 -6.65 -21.67
CA SER A 148 -12.13 -5.96 -22.68
C SER A 148 -12.58 -6.89 -23.81
N THR A 149 -11.74 -7.86 -24.21
CA THR A 149 -12.00 -8.72 -25.38
C THR A 149 -12.35 -10.16 -25.00
N GLY A 150 -11.99 -10.60 -23.78
CA GLY A 150 -12.10 -11.99 -23.34
C GLY A 150 -11.03 -12.93 -23.91
N GLU A 151 -10.09 -12.39 -24.70
CA GLU A 151 -8.99 -13.17 -25.29
C GLU A 151 -8.16 -13.86 -24.20
N ASN A 152 -7.82 -15.13 -24.42
CA ASN A 152 -6.98 -15.90 -23.51
C ASN A 152 -5.50 -15.54 -23.72
N LYS A 153 -5.14 -14.38 -23.21
CA LYS A 153 -3.79 -13.83 -23.24
C LYS A 153 -3.53 -13.12 -21.91
N LEU A 154 -2.32 -13.28 -21.39
CA LEU A 154 -1.90 -12.49 -20.22
C LEU A 154 -2.03 -11.01 -20.54
N PHE A 155 -2.79 -10.32 -19.71
CA PHE A 155 -3.06 -8.89 -19.85
C PHE A 155 -2.80 -8.21 -18.53
N GLY A 156 -2.10 -7.07 -18.55
CA GLY A 156 -1.81 -6.37 -17.31
C GLY A 156 -0.80 -5.26 -17.48
N GLU A 157 -0.49 -4.65 -16.36
CA GLU A 157 0.42 -3.52 -16.24
C GLU A 157 1.32 -3.72 -15.04
N PHE A 158 2.53 -3.20 -15.10
CA PHE A 158 3.50 -3.27 -14.01
C PHE A 158 4.30 -1.98 -13.88
N LEU A 159 4.90 -1.79 -12.72
CA LEU A 159 5.88 -0.74 -12.43
C LEU A 159 7.09 -1.35 -11.74
N MET A 160 8.27 -0.98 -12.21
CA MET A 160 9.52 -1.28 -11.51
C MET A 160 9.71 -0.35 -10.32
N ASN A 161 10.31 -0.89 -9.25
CA ASN A 161 10.60 -0.15 -8.02
C ASN A 161 9.37 0.63 -7.52
N ALA A 162 8.25 -0.08 -7.28
CA ALA A 162 6.97 0.49 -6.91
C ALA A 162 6.17 -0.44 -5.99
N GLN A 163 5.26 0.13 -5.23
CA GLN A 163 4.26 -0.62 -4.46
C GLN A 163 2.93 -0.69 -5.22
N GLY A 164 2.02 -1.60 -4.80
CA GLY A 164 0.75 -1.83 -5.47
C GLY A 164 -0.11 -0.58 -5.62
N GLU A 165 -0.09 0.31 -4.64
CA GLU A 165 -0.80 1.59 -4.66
C GLU A 165 -0.28 2.53 -5.76
N ASP A 166 1.00 2.50 -6.10
CA ASP A 166 1.58 3.34 -7.16
C ASP A 166 1.02 2.99 -8.54
N VAL A 167 0.65 1.71 -8.76
CA VAL A 167 0.01 1.25 -10.00
C VAL A 167 -1.44 1.73 -10.07
N VAL A 168 -2.20 1.59 -8.98
CA VAL A 168 -3.64 1.86 -8.98
C VAL A 168 -3.99 3.34 -8.77
N ALA A 169 -3.11 4.11 -8.13
CA ALA A 169 -3.31 5.53 -7.88
C ALA A 169 -3.00 6.42 -9.09
N GLY A 170 -2.36 5.88 -10.15
CA GLY A 170 -2.02 6.63 -11.35
C GLY A 170 -0.94 7.71 -11.15
N VAL A 171 -0.15 7.61 -10.10
CA VAL A 171 0.95 8.55 -9.79
C VAL A 171 2.09 8.41 -10.80
N ARG A 172 2.31 7.20 -11.29
CA ARG A 172 3.28 6.85 -12.33
C ARG A 172 2.54 6.14 -13.46
N THR A 173 2.99 6.31 -14.69
CA THR A 173 2.44 5.57 -15.83
C THR A 173 2.96 4.14 -15.80
N PRO A 174 2.11 3.13 -15.62
CA PRO A 174 2.54 1.74 -15.66
C PRO A 174 2.87 1.30 -17.08
N GLU A 175 3.70 0.27 -17.18
CA GLU A 175 4.09 -0.37 -18.43
C GLU A 175 3.25 -1.62 -18.69
N HIS A 176 2.99 -1.90 -19.98
CA HIS A 176 2.25 -3.11 -20.34
C HIS A 176 3.03 -4.38 -19.98
N ILE A 177 2.34 -5.42 -19.51
CA ILE A 177 2.93 -6.67 -19.01
C ILE A 177 3.87 -7.34 -20.02
N ASP A 178 3.62 -7.20 -21.34
CA ASP A 178 4.49 -7.75 -22.38
C ASP A 178 5.92 -7.16 -22.34
N HIS A 179 6.09 -5.95 -21.82
CA HIS A 179 7.41 -5.34 -21.66
C HIS A 179 8.23 -5.98 -20.52
N LEU A 180 7.55 -6.62 -19.56
CA LEU A 180 8.21 -7.36 -18.48
C LEU A 180 9.15 -8.45 -19.03
N LYS A 181 8.82 -9.03 -20.19
CA LYS A 181 9.69 -10.00 -20.90
C LYS A 181 11.07 -9.44 -21.26
N GLN A 182 11.18 -8.13 -21.46
CA GLN A 182 12.45 -7.47 -21.76
C GLN A 182 13.20 -7.05 -20.50
N VAL A 183 12.47 -6.61 -19.49
CA VAL A 183 13.04 -6.06 -18.25
C VAL A 183 13.36 -7.15 -17.24
N MET A 184 12.49 -8.15 -17.10
CA MET A 184 12.63 -9.28 -16.16
C MET A 184 12.14 -10.58 -16.83
N PRO A 185 12.88 -11.14 -17.79
CA PRO A 185 12.46 -12.30 -18.58
C PRO A 185 12.15 -13.53 -17.72
N GLU A 186 12.97 -13.81 -16.71
CA GLU A 186 12.75 -14.94 -15.81
C GLU A 186 11.43 -14.84 -15.06
N VAL A 187 11.09 -13.64 -14.56
CA VAL A 187 9.83 -13.39 -13.88
C VAL A 187 8.65 -13.50 -14.85
N TYR A 188 8.80 -12.99 -16.07
CA TYR A 188 7.76 -13.13 -17.10
C TYR A 188 7.46 -14.60 -17.41
N ASP A 189 8.50 -15.44 -17.53
CA ASP A 189 8.37 -16.85 -17.83
C ASP A 189 7.72 -17.64 -16.67
N GLU A 190 7.89 -17.20 -15.41
CA GLU A 190 7.23 -17.77 -14.24
C GLU A 190 5.70 -17.59 -14.24
N PHE A 191 5.16 -16.60 -14.94
CA PHE A 191 3.71 -16.49 -15.12
C PHE A 191 3.11 -17.63 -15.94
N GLY A 192 3.93 -18.42 -16.67
CA GLY A 192 3.57 -19.73 -17.20
C GLY A 192 2.45 -19.76 -18.24
N TRP A 193 2.38 -18.76 -19.13
CA TRP A 193 1.34 -18.67 -20.14
C TRP A 193 1.85 -18.90 -21.55
#